data_9c16da9e2b1e786b75e3bac3d9cf0e3d
#
_entry.id   9c16da9e2b1e786b75e3bac3d9cf0e3d
#
_cell.length_a   1.000
_cell.length_b   1.000
_cell.length_c   1.000
_cell.angle_alpha   90.00
_cell.angle_beta   90.00
_cell.angle_gamma   90.00
#
_symmetry.space_group_name_H-M   'P 1'
#
loop_
_entity.id
_entity.type
_entity.pdbx_description
1 polymer ?
#
loop_
_entity_poly.entity_id
_entity_poly.type
_entity_poly.pdbx_seq_one_letter_code
_entity_poly.pdbx_strand_id
1 'polypeptide(L)'
;TTIDRATLGSTIIKKGVKLDNQIQIAHNVEIGENSVIAAQTGVAGSTKIGHNCMIGGQVGIAGHLTIGNNVRIQAQSGIGKNLADGETVQGSPAFNYGDFSKAYVHFRNLPKIVSDMEDLKKNNL
;
A
#
# COMPACT_ATOMS: atom_id res chain seq x y z
N THR A 1 6.53 17.50 5.60
CA THR A 1 6.51 16.79 4.31
C THR A 1 7.60 17.35 3.41
N THR A 2 8.33 16.46 2.79
CA THR A 2 9.41 16.79 1.86
C THR A 2 8.99 16.36 0.46
N ILE A 3 9.10 17.27 -0.50
CA ILE A 3 8.77 16.99 -1.91
C ILE A 3 10.01 17.33 -2.75
N ASP A 4 10.57 16.32 -3.39
CA ASP A 4 11.76 16.49 -4.20
C ASP A 4 11.40 16.97 -5.60
N ARG A 5 12.20 17.88 -6.11
CA ARG A 5 12.05 18.33 -7.51
C ARG A 5 12.64 17.29 -8.47
N ALA A 6 12.12 17.26 -9.67
CA ALA A 6 12.68 16.47 -10.75
C ALA A 6 13.87 17.18 -11.40
N THR A 7 14.88 16.44 -11.82
CA THR A 7 15.96 16.95 -12.65
C THR A 7 15.48 17.10 -14.10
N LEU A 8 14.78 16.08 -14.60
CA LEU A 8 14.08 16.09 -15.89
C LEU A 8 12.62 15.75 -15.64
N GLY A 9 11.72 16.43 -16.36
CA GLY A 9 10.29 16.27 -16.14
C GLY A 9 9.83 17.06 -14.94
N SER A 10 8.81 16.58 -14.23
CA SER A 10 8.18 17.30 -13.13
C SER A 10 7.72 16.36 -12.03
N THR A 11 7.76 16.85 -10.80
CA THR A 11 7.03 16.28 -9.66
C THR A 11 5.73 17.07 -9.57
N ILE A 12 4.58 16.39 -9.62
CA ILE A 12 3.27 17.03 -9.78
C ILE A 12 2.34 16.62 -8.66
N ILE A 13 1.87 17.62 -7.91
CA ILE A 13 0.84 17.45 -6.87
C ILE A 13 -0.39 18.19 -7.36
N LYS A 14 -1.44 17.46 -7.68
CA LYS A 14 -2.64 18.05 -8.27
C LYS A 14 -3.56 18.67 -7.22
N LYS A 15 -4.63 19.33 -7.68
CA LYS A 15 -5.57 20.06 -6.84
C LYS A 15 -6.22 19.16 -5.80
N GLY A 16 -6.38 19.67 -4.60
CA GLY A 16 -7.12 19.00 -3.52
C GLY A 16 -6.35 17.88 -2.82
N VAL A 17 -5.10 17.64 -3.19
CA VAL A 17 -4.25 16.66 -2.51
C VAL A 17 -3.99 17.12 -1.07
N LYS A 18 -4.09 16.18 -0.13
CA LYS A 18 -3.78 16.42 1.28
C LYS A 18 -2.64 15.52 1.72
N LEU A 19 -1.56 16.12 2.17
CA LEU A 19 -0.38 15.43 2.68
C LEU A 19 -0.21 15.76 4.15
N ASP A 20 -0.15 14.74 4.98
CA ASP A 20 0.07 14.88 6.42
C ASP A 20 1.57 15.08 6.71
N ASN A 21 1.98 14.91 7.94
CA ASN A 21 3.35 15.16 8.41
C ASN A 21 4.32 14.04 8.05
N GLN A 22 5.60 14.39 7.90
CA GLN A 22 6.69 13.42 7.74
C GLN A 22 6.52 12.52 6.50
N ILE A 23 5.96 13.05 5.44
CA ILE A 23 5.83 12.34 4.16
C ILE A 23 7.01 12.69 3.28
N GLN A 24 7.54 11.70 2.56
CA GLN A 24 8.56 11.90 1.53
C GLN A 24 7.96 11.61 0.16
N ILE A 25 7.92 12.62 -0.68
CA ILE A 25 7.57 12.51 -2.10
C ILE A 25 8.84 12.67 -2.92
N ALA A 26 9.27 11.61 -3.57
CA ALA A 26 10.49 11.62 -4.36
C ALA A 26 10.28 12.31 -5.73
N HIS A 27 11.36 12.44 -6.47
CA HIS A 27 11.36 13.12 -7.76
C HIS A 27 10.45 12.43 -8.78
N ASN A 28 9.84 13.20 -9.66
CA ASN A 28 8.99 12.72 -10.75
C ASN A 28 7.74 11.93 -10.31
N VAL A 29 7.35 12.04 -9.04
CA VAL A 29 6.09 11.49 -8.55
C VAL A 29 4.95 12.39 -9.02
N GLU A 30 3.83 11.77 -9.40
CA GLU A 30 2.60 12.45 -9.72
C GLU A 30 1.49 11.97 -8.79
N ILE A 31 0.78 12.91 -8.16
CA ILE A 31 -0.34 12.59 -7.26
C ILE A 31 -1.60 13.24 -7.83
N GLY A 32 -2.60 12.41 -8.14
CA GLY A 32 -3.86 12.83 -8.73
C GLY A 32 -4.75 13.62 -7.77
N GLU A 33 -5.76 14.29 -8.34
CA GLU A 33 -6.65 15.18 -7.60
C GLU A 33 -7.32 14.49 -6.41
N ASN A 34 -7.43 15.23 -5.31
CA ASN A 34 -8.15 14.84 -4.09
C ASN A 34 -7.62 13.57 -3.41
N SER A 35 -6.43 13.11 -3.74
CA SER A 35 -5.80 12.01 -3.01
C SER A 35 -5.29 12.47 -1.66
N VAL A 36 -5.36 11.58 -0.67
CA VAL A 36 -4.98 11.86 0.71
C VAL A 36 -3.91 10.86 1.14
N ILE A 37 -2.83 11.37 1.71
CA ILE A 37 -1.72 10.55 2.21
C ILE A 37 -1.50 10.86 3.67
N ALA A 38 -1.63 9.86 4.53
CA ALA A 38 -1.42 10.00 5.97
C ALA A 38 0.07 9.98 6.33
N ALA A 39 0.36 10.31 7.59
CA ALA A 39 1.71 10.59 8.06
C ALA A 39 2.72 9.45 7.87
N GLN A 40 3.97 9.82 7.68
CA GLN A 40 5.12 8.92 7.62
C GLN A 40 5.12 7.98 6.40
N THR A 41 4.38 8.31 5.36
CA THR A 41 4.38 7.56 4.10
C THR A 41 5.51 8.04 3.20
N GLY A 42 6.16 7.12 2.51
CA GLY A 42 7.18 7.41 1.51
C GLY A 42 6.75 6.94 0.12
N VAL A 43 6.89 7.80 -0.86
CA VAL A 43 6.61 7.49 -2.27
C VAL A 43 7.91 7.63 -3.05
N ALA A 44 8.41 6.54 -3.60
CA ALA A 44 9.65 6.52 -4.34
C ALA A 44 9.50 7.11 -5.75
N GLY A 45 10.63 7.41 -6.39
CA GLY A 45 10.68 8.18 -7.62
C GLY A 45 9.86 7.62 -8.77
N SER A 46 9.33 8.51 -9.58
CA SER A 46 8.61 8.21 -10.84
C SER A 46 7.34 7.38 -10.67
N THR A 47 6.80 7.30 -9.49
CA THR A 47 5.52 6.63 -9.23
C THR A 47 4.37 7.59 -9.51
N LYS A 48 3.31 7.07 -10.12
CA LYS A 48 2.09 7.83 -10.40
C LYS A 48 0.96 7.31 -9.54
N ILE A 49 0.31 8.21 -8.81
CA ILE A 49 -0.85 7.93 -7.97
C ILE A 49 -2.05 8.62 -8.59
N GLY A 50 -3.13 7.88 -8.80
CA GLY A 50 -4.35 8.41 -9.40
C GLY A 50 -5.12 9.36 -8.49
N HIS A 51 -6.33 9.73 -8.93
CA HIS A 51 -7.20 10.62 -8.17
C HIS A 51 -7.99 9.86 -7.09
N ASN A 52 -8.41 10.58 -6.06
CA ASN A 52 -9.27 10.07 -4.98
C ASN A 52 -8.71 8.82 -4.27
N CYS A 53 -7.40 8.70 -4.20
CA CYS A 53 -6.75 7.62 -3.45
C CYS A 53 -6.70 7.97 -1.96
N MET A 54 -6.78 6.95 -1.11
CA MET A 54 -6.61 7.09 0.33
C MET A 54 -5.45 6.21 0.77
N ILE A 55 -4.35 6.81 1.16
CA ILE A 55 -3.14 6.10 1.56
C ILE A 55 -2.94 6.29 3.05
N GLY A 56 -2.96 5.18 3.79
CA GLY A 56 -2.76 5.16 5.23
C GLY A 56 -1.36 5.58 5.66
N GLY A 57 -1.16 5.68 6.97
CA GLY A 57 0.14 6.06 7.54
C GLY A 57 1.19 4.97 7.43
N GLN A 58 2.45 5.38 7.40
CA GLN A 58 3.60 4.47 7.38
C GLN A 58 3.57 3.49 6.20
N VAL A 59 3.06 3.92 5.06
CA VAL A 59 3.04 3.14 3.82
C VAL A 59 4.32 3.43 3.04
N GLY A 60 4.89 2.39 2.44
CA GLY A 60 5.99 2.52 1.50
C GLY A 60 5.53 2.14 0.09
N ILE A 61 5.78 3.00 -0.88
CA ILE A 61 5.44 2.74 -2.29
C ILE A 61 6.73 2.74 -3.10
N ALA A 62 6.99 1.63 -3.77
CA ALA A 62 8.18 1.49 -4.61
C ALA A 62 8.15 2.42 -5.83
N GLY A 63 9.31 2.63 -6.44
CA GLY A 63 9.46 3.50 -7.61
C GLY A 63 8.88 2.91 -8.89
N HIS A 64 8.59 3.81 -9.83
CA HIS A 64 8.12 3.46 -11.18
C HIS A 64 6.82 2.65 -11.22
N LEU A 65 5.97 2.81 -10.21
CA LEU A 65 4.67 2.16 -10.16
C LEU A 65 3.56 3.07 -10.66
N THR A 66 2.47 2.45 -11.08
CA THR A 66 1.21 3.14 -11.34
C THR A 66 0.16 2.63 -10.36
N ILE A 67 -0.30 3.55 -9.52
CA ILE A 67 -1.41 3.31 -8.58
C ILE A 67 -2.65 3.91 -9.24
N GLY A 68 -3.66 3.11 -9.47
CA GLY A 68 -4.88 3.53 -10.15
C GLY A 68 -5.68 4.56 -9.36
N ASN A 69 -6.88 4.86 -9.86
CA ASN A 69 -7.79 5.81 -9.21
C ASN A 69 -8.61 5.11 -8.12
N ASN A 70 -9.01 5.85 -7.11
CA ASN A 70 -9.88 5.34 -6.03
C ASN A 70 -9.27 4.14 -5.30
N VAL A 71 -7.96 4.05 -5.23
CA VAL A 71 -7.23 2.98 -4.53
C VAL A 71 -7.18 3.31 -3.05
N ARG A 72 -7.33 2.29 -2.21
CA ARG A 72 -7.16 2.41 -0.77
C ARG A 72 -6.01 1.53 -0.31
N ILE A 73 -5.05 2.13 0.35
CA ILE A 73 -3.90 1.43 0.91
C ILE A 73 -3.95 1.55 2.42
N GLN A 74 -4.08 0.42 3.10
CA GLN A 74 -4.15 0.39 4.55
C GLN A 74 -2.80 0.74 5.17
N ALA A 75 -2.82 1.24 6.40
CA ALA A 75 -1.61 1.66 7.11
C ALA A 75 -0.56 0.53 7.18
N GLN A 76 0.71 0.92 7.15
CA GLN A 76 1.87 0.02 7.26
C GLN A 76 1.99 -0.99 6.11
N SER A 77 1.37 -0.70 4.98
CA SER A 77 1.49 -1.54 3.79
C SER A 77 2.75 -1.23 2.99
N GLY A 78 3.30 -2.24 2.35
CA GLY A 78 4.41 -2.10 1.40
C GLY A 78 3.93 -2.40 -0.01
N ILE A 79 4.00 -1.42 -0.90
CA ILE A 79 3.51 -1.55 -2.27
C ILE A 79 4.69 -1.78 -3.20
N GLY A 80 4.76 -2.97 -3.79
CA GLY A 80 5.83 -3.37 -4.70
C GLY A 80 5.36 -3.65 -6.13
N LYS A 81 4.09 -3.42 -6.43
CA LYS A 81 3.51 -3.65 -7.77
C LYS A 81 2.44 -2.62 -8.08
N ASN A 82 2.10 -2.49 -9.36
CA ASN A 82 1.01 -1.65 -9.79
C ASN A 82 -0.32 -2.09 -9.16
N LEU A 83 -1.17 -1.12 -8.88
CA LEU A 83 -2.51 -1.35 -8.35
C LEU A 83 -3.55 -0.85 -9.35
N ALA A 84 -4.57 -1.66 -9.59
CA ALA A 84 -5.68 -1.30 -10.49
C ALA A 84 -6.64 -0.35 -9.79
N ASP A 85 -7.46 0.33 -10.57
CA ASP A 85 -8.49 1.23 -10.06
C ASP A 85 -9.38 0.52 -9.04
N GLY A 86 -9.67 1.18 -7.95
CA GLY A 86 -10.60 0.71 -6.92
C GLY A 86 -10.08 -0.38 -6.00
N GLU A 87 -8.82 -0.83 -6.15
CA GLU A 87 -8.27 -1.85 -5.25
C GLU A 87 -8.12 -1.32 -3.82
N THR A 88 -8.41 -2.19 -2.86
CA THR A 88 -8.06 -2.00 -1.46
C THR A 88 -7.06 -3.07 -1.06
N VAL A 89 -5.91 -2.65 -0.54
CA VAL A 89 -4.80 -3.56 -0.25
C VAL A 89 -4.28 -3.38 1.17
N GLN A 90 -3.67 -4.43 1.70
CA GLN A 90 -3.01 -4.40 3.00
C GLN A 90 -1.85 -5.39 3.03
N GLY A 91 -0.87 -5.12 3.87
CA GLY A 91 0.24 -6.02 4.15
C GLY A 91 1.54 -5.59 3.47
N SER A 92 2.57 -6.39 3.67
CA SER A 92 3.88 -6.18 3.07
C SER A 92 4.47 -7.54 2.69
N PRO A 93 4.52 -7.87 1.40
CA PRO A 93 3.95 -7.12 0.27
C PRO A 93 2.43 -7.07 0.33
N ALA A 94 1.86 -5.94 -0.04
CA ALA A 94 0.41 -5.75 0.05
C ALA A 94 -0.34 -6.51 -1.04
N PHE A 95 -1.45 -7.10 -0.66
CA PHE A 95 -2.38 -7.74 -1.58
C PHE A 95 -3.82 -7.46 -1.16
N ASN A 96 -4.79 -8.02 -1.86
CA ASN A 96 -6.20 -7.69 -1.66
C ASN A 96 -6.59 -7.74 -0.18
N TYR A 97 -7.33 -6.74 0.29
CA TYR A 97 -7.68 -6.58 1.70
C TYR A 97 -8.49 -7.77 2.25
N GLY A 98 -9.48 -8.23 1.49
CA GLY A 98 -10.30 -9.37 1.91
C GLY A 98 -9.49 -10.65 2.05
N ASP A 99 -8.64 -10.92 1.08
CA ASP A 99 -7.76 -12.08 1.12
C ASP A 99 -6.73 -11.98 2.24
N PHE A 100 -6.17 -10.80 2.45
CA PHE A 100 -5.26 -10.56 3.56
C PHE A 100 -5.93 -10.85 4.91
N SER A 101 -7.13 -10.35 5.12
CA SER A 101 -7.87 -10.54 6.38
C SER A 101 -8.17 -12.01 6.65
N LYS A 102 -8.57 -12.75 5.63
CA LYS A 102 -8.80 -14.20 5.73
C LYS A 102 -7.51 -14.95 6.04
N ALA A 103 -6.44 -14.64 5.33
CA ALA A 103 -5.13 -15.25 5.55
C ALA A 103 -4.59 -14.93 6.95
N TYR A 104 -4.77 -13.72 7.41
CA TYR A 104 -4.28 -13.28 8.71
C TYR A 104 -4.96 -14.01 9.87
N VAL A 105 -6.26 -14.31 9.77
CA VAL A 105 -6.96 -15.14 10.75
C VAL A 105 -6.29 -16.51 10.88
N HIS A 106 -5.98 -17.14 9.76
CA HIS A 106 -5.27 -18.43 9.76
C HIS A 106 -3.84 -18.30 10.28
N PHE A 107 -3.14 -17.23 9.91
CA PHE A 107 -1.80 -16.96 10.43
C PHE A 107 -1.79 -16.90 11.96
N ARG A 108 -2.75 -16.20 12.56
CA ARG A 108 -2.87 -16.10 14.02
C ARG A 108 -3.20 -17.44 14.67
N ASN A 109 -3.91 -18.32 13.96
CA ASN A 109 -4.34 -19.62 14.46
C ASN A 109 -3.44 -20.76 14.00
N LEU A 110 -2.30 -20.48 13.37
CA LEU A 110 -1.40 -21.50 12.87
C LEU A 110 -1.03 -22.58 13.89
N PRO A 111 -0.68 -22.25 15.15
CA PRO A 111 -0.36 -23.30 16.12
C PRO A 111 -1.47 -24.32 16.33
N LYS A 112 -2.73 -23.83 16.39
CA LYS A 112 -3.90 -24.70 16.52
C LYS A 112 -4.12 -25.54 15.25
N ILE A 113 -4.01 -24.91 14.08
CA ILE A 113 -4.17 -25.60 12.80
C ILE A 113 -3.14 -26.71 12.65
N VAL A 114 -1.88 -26.44 12.98
CA VAL A 114 -0.81 -27.44 12.94
C VAL A 114 -1.10 -28.58 13.91
N SER A 115 -1.54 -28.27 15.12
CA SER A 115 -1.92 -29.28 16.12
C SER A 115 -3.06 -30.18 15.62
N ASP A 116 -4.10 -29.57 15.03
CA ASP A 116 -5.24 -30.32 14.48
C ASP A 116 -4.79 -31.23 13.31
N MET A 117 -3.88 -30.77 12.47
CA MET A 117 -3.31 -31.57 11.37
C MET A 117 -2.52 -32.77 11.91
N GLU A 118 -1.74 -32.57 12.96
CA GLU A 118 -0.99 -33.65 13.59
C GLU A 118 -1.92 -34.69 14.19
N ASP A 119 -3.01 -34.29 14.83
CA ASP A 119 -4.02 -35.19 15.39
C ASP A 119 -4.71 -35.98 14.29
N LEU A 120 -5.09 -35.33 13.18
CA LEU A 120 -5.67 -36.02 12.02
C LEU A 120 -4.70 -37.06 11.44
N LYS A 121 -3.42 -36.73 11.35
CA LYS A 121 -2.39 -37.64 10.86
C LYS A 121 -2.26 -38.87 11.76
N LYS A 122 -2.28 -38.70 13.08
CA LYS A 122 -2.25 -39.78 14.04
C LYS A 122 -3.47 -40.68 13.93
N ASN A 123 -4.65 -40.10 13.74
CA ASN A 123 -5.91 -40.86 13.70
C ASN A 123 -6.08 -41.67 12.39
N ASN A 124 -5.31 -41.33 11.37
CA ASN A 124 -5.36 -42.00 10.06
C ASN A 124 -4.24 -43.08 9.87
N LEU A 125 -3.45 -43.31 10.90
CA LEU A 125 -2.39 -44.33 10.84
C LEU A 125 -2.89 -45.74 11.28
#